data_908188ea78a15e0130a8dd5033e7bb6a
#
_entry.id   908188ea78a15e0130a8dd5033e7bb6a
#
_cell.length_a   1.000
_cell.length_b   1.000
_cell.length_c   1.000
_cell.angle_alpha   90.00
_cell.angle_beta   90.00
_cell.angle_gamma   90.00
#
_symmetry.space_group_name_H-M   'P 1'
#
loop_
_entity.id
_entity.type
_entity.pdbx_description
1 polymer ?
#
loop_
_entity_poly.entity_id
_entity_poly.type
_entity_poly.pdbx_seq_one_letter_code
_entity_poly.pdbx_strand_id
1 'polypeptide(L)'
;MDWGSTPRQQSYGQLLISCLLVLITFTLPQPWNHRLSSLGYMLMALVMIRGLGNPTGSLQFGTLPRRLFKGLGVAAIAVGLLWYLTPLELRSTGIPVIALWALFSGWSAIRLIRGLAQERRVSDVVLRGALAGYLMLGLAAGLLCCALETIDPASFSNVNLSAQDLAQGSSVWGLNFVRLNYFAFVSLNTMGYGDVTPQTPQAQMVSVAIATAGTFYVAAVMGVLISRLTVQESQQP
;
A
#
# COMPACT_ATOMS: atom_id res chain seq x y z
N MET A 1 -32.18 -14.20 7.68
CA MET A 1 -32.29 -12.85 7.07
C MET A 1 -30.93 -12.51 6.48
N ASP A 2 -30.80 -12.66 5.17
CA ASP A 2 -29.60 -12.30 4.44
C ASP A 2 -29.40 -10.79 4.51
N TRP A 3 -28.51 -10.37 5.40
CA TRP A 3 -28.04 -8.99 5.43
C TRP A 3 -27.09 -8.84 4.26
N GLY A 4 -27.64 -8.45 3.09
CA GLY A 4 -26.89 -8.22 1.88
C GLY A 4 -25.70 -7.30 2.18
N SER A 5 -24.49 -7.83 2.01
CA SER A 5 -23.26 -7.05 2.12
C SER A 5 -23.35 -5.85 1.18
N THR A 6 -23.13 -4.63 1.71
CA THR A 6 -23.12 -3.44 0.87
C THR A 6 -22.02 -3.56 -0.20
N PRO A 7 -22.18 -2.96 -1.39
CA PRO A 7 -21.15 -3.01 -2.44
C PRO A 7 -19.76 -2.62 -1.96
N ARG A 8 -19.68 -1.80 -0.90
CA ARG A 8 -18.46 -1.39 -0.24
C ARG A 8 -17.84 -2.51 0.58
N GLN A 9 -18.66 -3.28 1.31
CA GLN A 9 -18.18 -4.40 2.11
C GLN A 9 -17.62 -5.52 1.23
N GLN A 10 -18.18 -5.76 0.06
CA GLN A 10 -17.64 -6.71 -0.92
C GLN A 10 -16.24 -6.30 -1.40
N SER A 11 -15.98 -4.99 -1.50
CA SER A 11 -14.67 -4.46 -1.90
C SER A 11 -13.57 -4.70 -0.86
N TYR A 12 -13.91 -4.83 0.43
CA TYR A 12 -12.89 -5.07 1.47
C TYR A 12 -12.19 -6.42 1.33
N GLY A 13 -12.94 -7.48 1.02
CA GLY A 13 -12.36 -8.79 0.74
C GLY A 13 -11.48 -8.79 -0.51
N GLN A 14 -11.93 -8.11 -1.57
CA GLN A 14 -11.16 -7.99 -2.81
C GLN A 14 -9.85 -7.21 -2.58
N LEU A 15 -9.88 -6.14 -1.76
CA LEU A 15 -8.69 -5.39 -1.38
C LEU A 15 -7.71 -6.25 -0.59
N LEU A 16 -8.20 -7.02 0.38
CA LEU A 16 -7.35 -7.93 1.13
C LEU A 16 -6.66 -8.94 0.22
N ILE A 17 -7.43 -9.60 -0.64
CA ILE A 17 -6.89 -10.57 -1.60
C ILE A 17 -5.85 -9.91 -2.51
N SER A 18 -6.12 -8.71 -3.04
CA SER A 18 -5.17 -8.01 -3.91
C SER A 18 -3.87 -7.63 -3.19
N CYS A 19 -3.93 -7.20 -1.92
CA CYS A 19 -2.74 -6.94 -1.11
C CYS A 19 -1.92 -8.22 -0.86
N LEU A 20 -2.60 -9.32 -0.51
CA LEU A 20 -1.93 -10.61 -0.31
C LEU A 20 -1.30 -11.13 -1.60
N LEU A 21 -1.96 -10.97 -2.74
CA LEU A 21 -1.39 -11.32 -4.04
C LEU A 21 -0.11 -10.53 -4.32
N VAL A 22 -0.09 -9.22 -4.07
CA VAL A 22 1.12 -8.40 -4.22
C VAL A 22 2.24 -8.95 -3.31
N LEU A 23 1.97 -9.23 -2.05
CA LEU A 23 2.96 -9.78 -1.12
C LEU A 23 3.49 -11.15 -1.57
N ILE A 24 2.62 -12.02 -2.09
CA ILE A 24 3.01 -13.33 -2.64
C ILE A 24 3.95 -13.14 -3.83
N THR A 25 3.73 -12.15 -4.70
CA THR A 25 4.64 -11.93 -5.83
C THR A 25 6.07 -11.60 -5.40
N PHE A 26 6.26 -11.03 -4.21
CA PHE A 26 7.60 -10.74 -3.67
C PHE A 26 8.39 -12.00 -3.29
N THR A 27 7.73 -13.13 -3.07
CA THR A 27 8.40 -14.41 -2.78
C THR A 27 8.93 -15.13 -4.01
N LEU A 28 8.56 -14.66 -5.20
CA LEU A 28 8.98 -15.29 -6.45
C LEU A 28 10.43 -14.93 -6.80
N PRO A 29 11.15 -15.81 -7.48
CA PRO A 29 12.50 -15.50 -7.95
C PRO A 29 12.48 -14.43 -9.05
N GLN A 30 13.59 -13.74 -9.22
CA GLN A 30 13.80 -12.83 -10.34
C GLN A 30 13.82 -13.61 -11.68
N PRO A 31 13.33 -13.06 -12.79
CA PRO A 31 12.73 -11.72 -12.96
C PRO A 31 11.21 -11.67 -12.70
N TRP A 32 10.60 -12.78 -12.28
CA TRP A 32 9.15 -12.91 -12.13
C TRP A 32 8.56 -12.00 -11.04
N ASN A 33 9.28 -11.84 -9.92
CA ASN A 33 8.83 -10.99 -8.81
C ASN A 33 8.56 -9.56 -9.29
N HIS A 34 9.45 -8.96 -10.07
CA HIS A 34 9.31 -7.59 -10.55
C HIS A 34 8.12 -7.45 -11.52
N ARG A 35 8.01 -8.37 -12.49
CA ARG A 35 6.93 -8.33 -13.49
C ARG A 35 5.55 -8.53 -12.86
N LEU A 36 5.42 -9.53 -12.00
CA LEU A 36 4.14 -9.87 -11.39
C LEU A 36 3.75 -8.89 -10.29
N SER A 37 4.70 -8.31 -9.54
CA SER A 37 4.37 -7.27 -8.56
C SER A 37 3.82 -6.02 -9.21
N SER A 38 4.37 -5.59 -10.34
CA SER A 38 3.83 -4.45 -11.10
C SER A 38 2.39 -4.69 -11.55
N LEU A 39 2.08 -5.88 -12.06
CA LEU A 39 0.71 -6.28 -12.42
C LEU A 39 -0.20 -6.38 -11.17
N GLY A 40 0.35 -6.88 -10.05
CA GLY A 40 -0.36 -6.94 -8.78
C GLY A 40 -0.77 -5.56 -8.26
N TYR A 41 0.13 -4.59 -8.32
CA TYR A 41 -0.19 -3.20 -7.97
C TYR A 41 -1.25 -2.62 -8.91
N MET A 42 -1.19 -2.88 -10.22
CA MET A 42 -2.21 -2.42 -11.18
C MET A 42 -3.59 -3.03 -10.85
N LEU A 43 -3.65 -4.32 -10.55
CA LEU A 43 -4.88 -4.98 -10.11
C LEU A 43 -5.40 -4.36 -8.81
N MET A 44 -4.53 -4.15 -7.83
CA MET A 44 -4.88 -3.50 -6.57
C MET A 44 -5.44 -2.09 -6.81
N ALA A 45 -4.83 -1.28 -7.69
CA ALA A 45 -5.33 0.04 -8.05
C ALA A 45 -6.72 -0.02 -8.70
N LEU A 46 -6.97 -1.00 -9.56
CA LEU A 46 -8.28 -1.19 -10.18
C LEU A 46 -9.36 -1.48 -9.12
N VAL A 47 -9.05 -2.35 -8.16
CA VAL A 47 -9.94 -2.65 -7.02
C VAL A 47 -10.17 -1.42 -6.16
N MET A 48 -9.11 -0.61 -5.89
CA MET A 48 -9.23 0.65 -5.15
C MET A 48 -10.15 1.66 -5.86
N ILE A 49 -9.99 1.84 -7.17
CA ILE A 49 -10.82 2.76 -7.97
C ILE A 49 -12.29 2.34 -7.92
N ARG A 50 -12.57 1.04 -8.03
CA ARG A 50 -13.94 0.50 -7.99
C ARG A 50 -14.53 0.54 -6.59
N GLY A 51 -13.80 0.07 -5.59
CA GLY A 51 -14.28 -0.07 -4.22
C GLY A 51 -14.30 1.23 -3.42
N LEU A 52 -13.25 2.05 -3.55
CA LEU A 52 -13.09 3.29 -2.79
C LEU A 52 -13.47 4.55 -3.57
N GLY A 53 -13.82 4.41 -4.85
CA GLY A 53 -14.17 5.53 -5.71
C GLY A 53 -15.51 6.20 -5.39
N ASN A 54 -16.39 5.57 -4.61
CA ASN A 54 -17.69 6.11 -4.23
C ASN A 54 -17.65 6.59 -2.77
N PRO A 55 -17.76 7.90 -2.51
CA PRO A 55 -17.87 8.40 -1.15
C PRO A 55 -19.24 8.00 -0.58
N THR A 56 -19.27 7.34 0.56
CA THR A 56 -20.46 7.12 1.37
C THR A 56 -20.31 7.91 2.65
N GLY A 57 -21.13 8.93 2.85
CA GLY A 57 -21.17 9.70 4.11
C GLY A 57 -21.06 11.20 3.92
N SER A 58 -21.75 11.95 4.79
CA SER A 58 -21.96 13.39 4.77
C SER A 58 -20.76 14.25 5.19
N LEU A 59 -19.61 13.68 5.50
CA LEU A 59 -18.44 14.44 5.91
C LEU A 59 -17.62 14.86 4.68
N GLN A 60 -17.96 16.02 4.13
CA GLN A 60 -17.29 16.68 2.99
C GLN A 60 -15.95 17.35 3.36
N PHE A 61 -15.45 17.21 4.59
CA PHE A 61 -14.21 17.84 4.98
C PHE A 61 -12.99 17.08 4.45
N GLY A 62 -12.34 17.65 3.44
CA GLY A 62 -10.97 17.26 3.02
C GLY A 62 -10.83 16.05 2.09
N THR A 63 -11.89 15.60 1.43
CA THR A 63 -11.78 14.56 0.39
C THR A 63 -11.61 15.22 -0.97
N LEU A 64 -10.52 14.91 -1.67
CA LEU A 64 -10.43 15.20 -3.10
C LEU A 64 -11.72 14.70 -3.78
N PRO A 65 -12.30 15.50 -4.70
CA PRO A 65 -13.52 15.11 -5.37
C PRO A 65 -13.33 13.74 -6.03
N ARG A 66 -14.39 12.94 -6.06
CA ARG A 66 -14.41 11.58 -6.65
C ARG A 66 -13.72 11.51 -8.01
N ARG A 67 -13.88 12.56 -8.82
CA ARG A 67 -13.28 12.65 -10.16
C ARG A 67 -11.75 12.68 -10.08
N LEU A 68 -11.17 13.44 -9.14
CA LEU A 68 -9.72 13.52 -8.95
C LEU A 68 -9.14 12.20 -8.44
N PHE A 69 -9.80 11.52 -7.51
CA PHE A 69 -9.35 10.21 -7.04
C PHE A 69 -9.33 9.17 -8.15
N LYS A 70 -10.43 9.09 -8.93
CA LYS A 70 -10.49 8.18 -10.08
C LYS A 70 -9.50 8.57 -11.17
N GLY A 71 -9.36 9.86 -11.46
CA GLY A 71 -8.38 10.37 -12.41
C GLY A 71 -6.95 10.04 -12.01
N LEU A 72 -6.59 10.23 -10.74
CA LEU A 72 -5.28 9.87 -10.20
C LEU A 72 -5.00 8.35 -10.34
N GLY A 73 -5.99 7.52 -10.01
CA GLY A 73 -5.84 6.07 -10.13
C GLY A 73 -5.73 5.60 -11.58
N VAL A 74 -6.53 6.15 -12.49
CA VAL A 74 -6.43 5.86 -13.92
C VAL A 74 -5.08 6.34 -14.46
N ALA A 75 -4.62 7.53 -14.08
CA ALA A 75 -3.31 8.05 -14.47
C ALA A 75 -2.19 7.14 -13.94
N ALA A 76 -2.25 6.68 -12.69
CA ALA A 76 -1.27 5.76 -12.13
C ALA A 76 -1.20 4.45 -12.93
N ILE A 77 -2.35 3.85 -13.28
CA ILE A 77 -2.40 2.64 -14.10
C ILE A 77 -1.86 2.91 -15.50
N ALA A 78 -2.29 4.00 -16.15
CA ALA A 78 -1.88 4.32 -17.52
C ALA A 78 -0.39 4.58 -17.62
N VAL A 79 0.18 5.38 -16.71
CA VAL A 79 1.61 5.69 -16.65
C VAL A 79 2.42 4.44 -16.29
N GLY A 80 1.93 3.62 -15.34
CA GLY A 80 2.56 2.35 -14.99
C GLY A 80 2.56 1.36 -16.16
N LEU A 81 1.45 1.26 -16.89
CA LEU A 81 1.34 0.39 -18.07
C LEU A 81 2.24 0.87 -19.21
N LEU A 82 2.25 2.19 -19.47
CA LEU A 82 3.13 2.78 -20.47
C LEU A 82 4.60 2.48 -20.13
N TRP A 83 4.98 2.66 -18.87
CA TRP A 83 6.35 2.38 -18.43
C TRP A 83 6.69 0.89 -18.49
N TYR A 84 5.73 0.01 -18.20
CA TYR A 84 5.91 -1.45 -18.31
C TYR A 84 6.06 -1.93 -19.76
N LEU A 85 5.38 -1.29 -20.71
CA LEU A 85 5.38 -1.66 -22.14
C LEU A 85 6.53 -1.02 -22.92
N THR A 86 7.11 0.07 -22.40
CA THR A 86 8.21 0.79 -23.07
C THR A 86 9.53 0.46 -22.41
N PRO A 87 10.62 0.24 -23.18
CA PRO A 87 11.95 0.03 -22.64
C PRO A 87 12.57 1.36 -22.13
N LEU A 88 11.81 2.09 -21.28
CA LEU A 88 12.26 3.33 -20.67
C LEU A 88 13.13 3.01 -19.45
N GLU A 89 14.38 2.65 -19.69
CA GLU A 89 15.31 2.21 -18.65
C GLU A 89 15.98 3.36 -17.89
N LEU A 90 15.57 4.60 -18.11
CA LEU A 90 16.14 5.75 -17.44
C LEU A 90 15.55 5.93 -16.03
N ARG A 91 16.41 6.03 -15.04
CA ARG A 91 16.02 6.27 -13.64
C ARG A 91 15.12 7.50 -13.49
N SER A 92 15.40 8.57 -14.21
CA SER A 92 14.63 9.81 -14.19
C SER A 92 13.17 9.64 -14.62
N THR A 93 12.86 8.67 -15.48
CA THR A 93 11.49 8.40 -15.94
C THR A 93 10.68 7.59 -14.93
N GLY A 94 11.33 6.84 -14.05
CA GLY A 94 10.69 6.05 -13.00
C GLY A 94 10.29 6.87 -11.77
N ILE A 95 10.98 7.97 -11.46
CA ILE A 95 10.66 8.82 -10.31
C ILE A 95 9.20 9.28 -10.31
N PRO A 96 8.66 9.91 -11.38
CA PRO A 96 7.26 10.33 -11.39
C PRO A 96 6.28 9.17 -11.33
N VAL A 97 6.63 8.01 -11.89
CA VAL A 97 5.78 6.80 -11.83
C VAL A 97 5.64 6.33 -10.38
N ILE A 98 6.76 6.11 -9.69
CA ILE A 98 6.76 5.63 -8.31
C ILE A 98 6.11 6.66 -7.37
N ALA A 99 6.38 7.94 -7.55
CA ALA A 99 5.76 9.01 -6.75
C ALA A 99 4.24 9.04 -6.93
N LEU A 100 3.75 8.92 -8.16
CA LEU A 100 2.32 8.86 -8.46
C LEU A 100 1.65 7.64 -7.80
N TRP A 101 2.30 6.48 -7.86
CA TRP A 101 1.84 5.26 -7.22
C TRP A 101 1.83 5.36 -5.70
N ALA A 102 2.88 5.93 -5.09
CA ALA A 102 2.95 6.15 -3.65
C ALA A 102 1.83 7.08 -3.17
N LEU A 103 1.60 8.19 -3.89
CA LEU A 103 0.51 9.14 -3.60
C LEU A 103 -0.87 8.48 -3.73
N PHE A 104 -1.13 7.74 -4.81
CA PHE A 104 -2.41 7.08 -5.02
C PHE A 104 -2.67 5.99 -3.98
N SER A 105 -1.67 5.16 -3.68
CA SER A 105 -1.77 4.07 -2.70
C SER A 105 -1.96 4.61 -1.28
N GLY A 106 -1.17 5.62 -0.88
CA GLY A 106 -1.32 6.29 0.41
C GLY A 106 -2.67 6.96 0.58
N TRP A 107 -3.15 7.66 -0.46
CA TRP A 107 -4.49 8.25 -0.46
C TRP A 107 -5.59 7.21 -0.33
N SER A 108 -5.44 6.08 -1.03
CA SER A 108 -6.40 4.97 -0.98
C SER A 108 -6.45 4.34 0.41
N ALA A 109 -5.29 4.16 1.07
CA ALA A 109 -5.21 3.69 2.45
C ALA A 109 -5.95 4.63 3.41
N ILE A 110 -5.74 5.95 3.30
CA ILE A 110 -6.45 6.95 4.11
C ILE A 110 -7.97 6.88 3.88
N ARG A 111 -8.42 6.73 2.63
CA ARG A 111 -9.85 6.58 2.31
C ARG A 111 -10.45 5.31 2.90
N LEU A 112 -9.72 4.21 2.86
CA LEU A 112 -10.16 2.95 3.45
C LEU A 112 -10.28 3.08 4.97
N ILE A 113 -9.26 3.60 5.65
CA ILE A 113 -9.24 3.82 7.10
C ILE A 113 -10.41 4.71 7.54
N ARG A 114 -10.62 5.84 6.86
CA ARG A 114 -11.78 6.72 7.14
C ARG A 114 -13.10 6.00 6.92
N GLY A 115 -13.17 5.13 5.90
CA GLY A 115 -14.33 4.33 5.64
C GLY A 115 -14.65 3.35 6.75
N LEU A 116 -13.63 2.65 7.25
CA LEU A 116 -13.77 1.72 8.37
C LEU A 116 -14.21 2.42 9.66
N ALA A 117 -13.68 3.63 9.92
CA ALA A 117 -14.08 4.42 11.08
C ALA A 117 -15.58 4.82 11.07
N GLN A 118 -16.22 4.83 9.90
CA GLN A 118 -17.64 5.17 9.75
C GLN A 118 -18.59 3.96 9.81
N GLU A 119 -18.06 2.73 9.76
CA GLU A 119 -18.88 1.52 9.87
C GLU A 119 -19.52 1.43 11.27
N ARG A 120 -20.83 1.32 11.32
CA ARG A 120 -21.56 1.28 12.59
C ARG A 120 -21.54 -0.08 13.26
N ARG A 121 -21.48 -1.15 12.47
CA ARG A 121 -21.41 -2.54 12.94
C ARG A 121 -20.10 -3.18 12.49
N VAL A 122 -19.43 -3.80 13.42
CA VAL A 122 -18.23 -4.60 13.12
C VAL A 122 -18.67 -6.01 12.74
N SER A 123 -18.29 -6.42 11.55
CA SER A 123 -18.50 -7.76 11.01
C SER A 123 -17.17 -8.31 10.53
N ASP A 124 -17.09 -9.60 10.24
CA ASP A 124 -15.89 -10.23 9.66
C ASP A 124 -15.39 -9.50 8.40
N VAL A 125 -16.33 -8.94 7.64
CA VAL A 125 -16.00 -8.17 6.42
C VAL A 125 -15.30 -6.87 6.77
N VAL A 126 -15.69 -6.18 7.83
CA VAL A 126 -15.03 -4.96 8.31
C VAL A 126 -13.65 -5.28 8.88
N LEU A 127 -13.48 -6.40 9.58
CA LEU A 127 -12.18 -6.86 10.06
C LEU A 127 -11.23 -7.20 8.91
N ARG A 128 -11.72 -7.84 7.84
CA ARG A 128 -10.95 -8.04 6.60
C ARG A 128 -10.54 -6.71 5.97
N GLY A 129 -11.43 -5.71 6.00
CA GLY A 129 -11.13 -4.35 5.55
C GLY A 129 -10.05 -3.69 6.39
N ALA A 130 -10.06 -3.88 7.71
CA ALA A 130 -9.02 -3.36 8.59
C ALA A 130 -7.66 -4.02 8.28
N LEU A 131 -7.60 -5.33 8.12
CA LEU A 131 -6.37 -6.00 7.72
C LEU A 131 -5.88 -5.52 6.35
N ALA A 132 -6.78 -5.37 5.37
CA ALA A 132 -6.44 -4.81 4.06
C ALA A 132 -5.86 -3.39 4.18
N GLY A 133 -6.43 -2.55 5.04
CA GLY A 133 -5.94 -1.19 5.29
C GLY A 133 -4.53 -1.15 5.86
N TYR A 134 -4.21 -2.07 6.76
CA TYR A 134 -2.87 -2.21 7.32
C TYR A 134 -1.85 -2.63 6.26
N LEU A 135 -2.19 -3.66 5.47
CA LEU A 135 -1.32 -4.11 4.37
C LEU A 135 -1.14 -3.03 3.30
N MET A 136 -2.20 -2.30 2.96
CA MET A 136 -2.10 -1.16 2.04
C MET A 136 -1.19 -0.06 2.55
N LEU A 137 -1.23 0.22 3.85
CA LEU A 137 -0.34 1.20 4.48
C LEU A 137 1.13 0.76 4.34
N GLY A 138 1.43 -0.52 4.59
CA GLY A 138 2.77 -1.08 4.41
C GLY A 138 3.24 -1.04 2.96
N LEU A 139 2.39 -1.42 2.00
CA LEU A 139 2.70 -1.36 0.57
C LEU A 139 2.91 0.08 0.08
N ALA A 140 2.10 1.04 0.56
CA ALA A 140 2.28 2.46 0.25
C ALA A 140 3.60 3.01 0.83
N ALA A 141 3.94 2.60 2.05
CA ALA A 141 5.22 2.93 2.69
C ALA A 141 6.41 2.35 1.91
N GLY A 142 6.29 1.11 1.41
CA GLY A 142 7.30 0.49 0.54
C GLY A 142 7.53 1.27 -0.75
N LEU A 143 6.46 1.71 -1.42
CA LEU A 143 6.56 2.58 -2.60
C LEU A 143 7.23 3.92 -2.27
N LEU A 144 6.94 4.49 -1.09
CA LEU A 144 7.59 5.73 -0.64
C LEU A 144 9.09 5.53 -0.41
N CYS A 145 9.50 4.43 0.22
CA CYS A 145 10.91 4.07 0.37
C CYS A 145 11.59 3.88 -1.00
N CYS A 146 10.92 3.22 -1.96
CA CYS A 146 11.40 3.09 -3.32
C CYS A 146 11.57 4.45 -4.02
N ALA A 147 10.63 5.37 -3.82
CA ALA A 147 10.72 6.72 -4.37
C ALA A 147 11.95 7.47 -3.81
N LEU A 148 12.18 7.41 -2.50
CA LEU A 148 13.34 8.03 -1.86
C LEU A 148 14.65 7.46 -2.40
N GLU A 149 14.81 6.13 -2.43
CA GLU A 149 16.02 5.49 -2.95
C GLU A 149 16.24 5.78 -4.44
N THR A 150 15.15 5.99 -5.19
CA THR A 150 15.25 6.37 -6.61
C THR A 150 15.71 7.82 -6.78
N ILE A 151 15.24 8.74 -5.92
CA ILE A 151 15.64 10.16 -5.95
C ILE A 151 17.07 10.33 -5.47
N ASP A 152 17.40 9.76 -4.31
CA ASP A 152 18.71 9.85 -3.68
C ASP A 152 19.23 8.44 -3.39
N PRO A 153 20.07 7.88 -4.30
CA PRO A 153 20.69 6.57 -4.11
C PRO A 153 21.52 6.52 -2.84
N ALA A 154 21.51 5.38 -2.18
CA ALA A 154 22.07 5.16 -0.85
C ALA A 154 21.29 5.82 0.30
N SER A 155 20.02 6.17 0.06
CA SER A 155 19.09 6.53 1.14
C SER A 155 18.89 5.38 2.14
N PHE A 156 19.02 4.14 1.67
CA PHE A 156 18.93 2.94 2.50
C PHE A 156 20.14 2.02 2.29
N SER A 157 20.63 1.40 3.36
CA SER A 157 21.70 0.39 3.28
C SER A 157 21.18 -0.94 2.73
N ASN A 158 22.06 -1.71 2.09
CA ASN A 158 21.81 -3.10 1.68
C ASN A 158 20.58 -3.31 0.76
N VAL A 159 20.22 -2.33 -0.07
CA VAL A 159 19.07 -2.41 -0.98
C VAL A 159 19.46 -2.57 -2.45
N ASN A 160 20.75 -2.56 -2.76
CA ASN A 160 21.22 -2.78 -4.12
C ASN A 160 21.07 -4.24 -4.53
N LEU A 161 20.79 -4.47 -5.81
CA LEU A 161 20.80 -5.82 -6.36
C LEU A 161 22.22 -6.38 -6.42
N SER A 162 22.34 -7.70 -6.25
CA SER A 162 23.62 -8.40 -6.46
C SER A 162 24.02 -8.36 -7.94
N ALA A 163 25.32 -8.56 -8.22
CA ALA A 163 25.79 -8.66 -9.59
C ALA A 163 25.13 -9.82 -10.36
N GLN A 164 24.75 -10.89 -9.67
CA GLN A 164 24.03 -12.03 -10.25
C GLN A 164 22.60 -11.65 -10.66
N ASP A 165 21.88 -10.88 -9.83
CA ASP A 165 20.53 -10.40 -10.12
C ASP A 165 20.55 -9.44 -11.32
N LEU A 166 21.55 -8.56 -11.39
CA LEU A 166 21.72 -7.64 -12.52
C LEU A 166 22.03 -8.38 -13.82
N ALA A 167 22.86 -9.44 -13.77
CA ALA A 167 23.17 -10.26 -14.93
C ALA A 167 21.96 -11.04 -15.47
N GLN A 168 20.95 -11.31 -14.64
CA GLN A 168 19.69 -11.95 -15.03
C GLN A 168 18.65 -10.96 -15.58
N GLY A 169 19.04 -9.70 -15.83
CA GLY A 169 18.16 -8.67 -16.39
C GLY A 169 17.13 -8.15 -15.39
N SER A 170 17.41 -8.30 -14.12
CA SER A 170 16.53 -7.81 -13.06
C SER A 170 16.81 -6.35 -12.75
N SER A 171 15.78 -5.57 -12.90
CA SER A 171 15.61 -4.16 -12.53
C SER A 171 16.57 -3.16 -13.19
N VAL A 172 15.93 -2.22 -13.77
CA VAL A 172 16.44 -1.10 -14.52
C VAL A 172 17.46 -0.24 -13.76
N TRP A 173 17.47 -0.27 -12.42
CA TRP A 173 18.32 0.64 -11.64
C TRP A 173 19.14 -0.04 -10.55
N GLY A 174 19.20 -1.36 -10.55
CA GLY A 174 19.84 -2.08 -9.47
C GLY A 174 19.11 -1.98 -8.13
N LEU A 175 17.84 -1.55 -8.16
CA LEU A 175 17.03 -1.35 -6.96
C LEU A 175 16.34 -2.65 -6.53
N ASN A 176 16.57 -3.07 -5.31
CA ASN A 176 15.85 -4.20 -4.73
C ASN A 176 14.51 -3.74 -4.15
N PHE A 177 13.49 -3.72 -5.01
CA PHE A 177 12.12 -3.33 -4.68
C PHE A 177 11.53 -4.17 -3.52
N VAL A 178 11.83 -5.46 -3.49
CA VAL A 178 11.36 -6.36 -2.44
C VAL A 178 11.96 -5.99 -1.09
N ARG A 179 13.26 -5.67 -1.03
CA ARG A 179 13.94 -5.28 0.21
C ARG A 179 13.43 -3.96 0.79
N LEU A 180 13.08 -3.00 -0.05
CA LEU A 180 12.50 -1.74 0.40
C LEU A 180 11.06 -1.93 0.92
N ASN A 181 10.27 -2.78 0.28
CA ASN A 181 8.96 -3.15 0.81
C ASN A 181 9.09 -3.92 2.14
N TYR A 182 10.00 -4.89 2.22
CA TYR A 182 10.32 -5.57 3.47
C TYR A 182 10.70 -4.58 4.58
N PHE A 183 11.62 -3.65 4.33
CA PHE A 183 12.00 -2.60 5.27
C PHE A 183 10.79 -1.78 5.74
N ALA A 184 9.91 -1.42 4.82
CA ALA A 184 8.70 -0.66 5.16
C ALA A 184 7.79 -1.43 6.12
N PHE A 185 7.59 -2.74 5.90
CA PHE A 185 6.83 -3.59 6.82
C PHE A 185 7.52 -3.81 8.16
N VAL A 186 8.84 -4.00 8.16
CA VAL A 186 9.65 -4.11 9.39
C VAL A 186 9.54 -2.84 10.23
N SER A 187 9.60 -1.67 9.59
CA SER A 187 9.42 -0.37 10.25
C SER A 187 7.98 -0.18 10.73
N LEU A 188 6.98 -0.49 9.90
CA LEU A 188 5.57 -0.37 10.22
C LEU A 188 5.17 -1.21 11.46
N ASN A 189 5.74 -2.41 11.58
CA ASN A 189 5.54 -3.32 12.71
C ASN A 189 6.49 -3.03 13.88
N THR A 190 7.32 -2.00 13.81
CA THR A 190 8.31 -1.64 14.83
C THR A 190 9.31 -2.76 15.19
N MET A 191 9.57 -3.69 14.26
CA MET A 191 10.49 -4.82 14.47
C MET A 191 11.95 -4.40 14.48
N GLY A 192 12.36 -3.52 13.53
CA GLY A 192 13.68 -2.91 13.53
C GLY A 192 14.86 -3.88 13.47
N TYR A 193 14.84 -4.89 12.60
CA TYR A 193 15.91 -5.89 12.51
C TYR A 193 17.31 -5.32 12.23
N GLY A 194 17.38 -4.14 11.58
CA GLY A 194 18.66 -3.45 11.35
C GLY A 194 19.47 -3.98 10.15
N ASP A 195 18.94 -4.90 9.40
CA ASP A 195 19.53 -5.45 8.17
C ASP A 195 19.39 -4.51 6.96
N VAL A 196 18.38 -3.65 6.97
CA VAL A 196 18.22 -2.48 6.13
C VAL A 196 18.04 -1.27 7.02
N THR A 197 18.83 -0.22 6.83
CA THR A 197 18.80 0.98 7.67
C THR A 197 18.74 2.25 6.83
N PRO A 198 17.96 3.28 7.26
CA PRO A 198 17.91 4.57 6.57
C PRO A 198 19.23 5.33 6.82
N GLN A 199 19.86 5.82 5.76
CA GLN A 199 21.15 6.50 5.78
C GLN A 199 21.03 8.02 5.69
N THR A 200 20.03 8.52 4.94
CA THR A 200 19.81 9.96 4.77
C THR A 200 18.81 10.50 5.81
N PRO A 201 18.88 11.79 6.18
CA PRO A 201 17.90 12.40 7.10
C PRO A 201 16.45 12.24 6.62
N GLN A 202 16.20 12.32 5.31
CA GLN A 202 14.89 12.13 4.72
C GLN A 202 14.37 10.70 4.92
N ALA A 203 15.21 9.70 4.66
CA ALA A 203 14.89 8.29 4.86
C ALA A 203 14.65 7.99 6.35
N GLN A 204 15.44 8.57 7.26
CA GLN A 204 15.27 8.44 8.70
C GLN A 204 13.91 8.99 9.16
N MET A 205 13.55 10.20 8.72
CA MET A 205 12.27 10.81 9.10
C MET A 205 11.07 10.06 8.50
N VAL A 206 11.18 9.57 7.28
CA VAL A 206 10.15 8.73 6.69
C VAL A 206 10.00 7.41 7.44
N SER A 207 11.10 6.80 7.90
CA SER A 207 11.06 5.57 8.71
C SER A 207 10.35 5.80 10.04
N VAL A 208 10.60 6.93 10.71
CA VAL A 208 9.89 7.34 11.93
C VAL A 208 8.40 7.52 11.65
N ALA A 209 8.05 8.19 10.54
CA ALA A 209 6.65 8.39 10.16
C ALA A 209 5.94 7.06 9.87
N ILE A 210 6.61 6.11 9.20
CA ILE A 210 6.07 4.76 8.93
C ILE A 210 5.82 4.01 10.25
N ALA A 211 6.79 3.98 11.17
CA ALA A 211 6.66 3.32 12.46
C ALA A 211 5.51 3.92 13.30
N THR A 212 5.44 5.25 13.34
CA THR A 212 4.38 5.98 14.04
C THR A 212 3.01 5.68 13.42
N ALA A 213 2.90 5.66 12.08
CA ALA A 213 1.66 5.35 11.39
C ALA A 213 1.18 3.92 11.67
N GLY A 214 2.10 2.95 11.73
CA GLY A 214 1.80 1.56 12.08
C GLY A 214 1.27 1.42 13.49
N THR A 215 1.97 1.98 14.47
CA THR A 215 1.57 1.98 15.88
C THR A 215 0.21 2.66 16.06
N PHE A 216 0.02 3.83 15.44
CA PHE A 216 -1.24 4.55 15.50
C PHE A 216 -2.38 3.76 14.86
N TYR A 217 -2.12 3.08 13.72
CA TYR A 217 -3.12 2.24 13.07
C TYR A 217 -3.62 1.13 14.02
N VAL A 218 -2.70 0.39 14.62
CA VAL A 218 -3.06 -0.70 15.54
C VAL A 218 -3.80 -0.14 16.76
N ALA A 219 -3.30 0.90 17.39
CA ALA A 219 -3.90 1.47 18.59
C ALA A 219 -5.28 2.11 18.32
N ALA A 220 -5.41 2.93 17.27
CA ALA A 220 -6.63 3.68 17.01
C ALA A 220 -7.66 2.86 16.21
N VAL A 221 -7.26 2.26 15.08
CA VAL A 221 -8.21 1.57 14.20
C VAL A 221 -8.65 0.25 14.79
N MET A 222 -7.70 -0.59 15.20
CA MET A 222 -8.03 -1.90 15.77
C MET A 222 -8.67 -1.76 17.15
N GLY A 223 -8.19 -0.81 17.98
CA GLY A 223 -8.80 -0.54 19.30
C GLY A 223 -10.26 -0.13 19.20
N VAL A 224 -10.61 0.77 18.28
CA VAL A 224 -12.00 1.19 18.05
C VAL A 224 -12.85 0.03 17.53
N LEU A 225 -12.34 -0.79 16.61
CA LEU A 225 -13.09 -1.92 16.06
C LEU A 225 -13.34 -2.99 17.13
N ILE A 226 -12.34 -3.33 17.94
CA ILE A 226 -12.46 -4.30 19.03
C ILE A 226 -13.47 -3.80 20.08
N SER A 227 -13.37 -2.54 20.51
CA SER A 227 -14.31 -1.95 21.47
C SER A 227 -15.76 -2.02 20.96
N ARG A 228 -15.99 -1.70 19.68
CA ARG A 228 -17.34 -1.80 19.08
C ARG A 228 -17.84 -3.24 19.00
N LEU A 229 -16.95 -4.20 18.69
CA LEU A 229 -17.31 -5.62 18.65
C LEU A 229 -17.77 -6.12 20.02
N THR A 230 -17.00 -5.81 21.08
CA THR A 230 -17.34 -6.18 22.46
C THR A 230 -18.69 -5.61 22.90
N VAL A 231 -18.97 -4.35 22.57
CA VAL A 231 -20.28 -3.72 22.86
C VAL A 231 -21.41 -4.42 22.10
N GLN A 232 -21.19 -4.82 20.84
CA GLN A 232 -22.20 -5.54 20.06
C GLN A 232 -22.50 -6.93 20.65
N GLU A 233 -21.47 -7.67 21.08
CA GLU A 233 -21.62 -8.98 21.69
C GLU A 233 -22.37 -8.91 23.04
N SER A 234 -22.10 -7.88 23.84
CA SER A 234 -22.78 -7.68 25.13
C SER A 234 -24.25 -7.29 25.00
N GLN A 235 -24.71 -6.86 23.82
CA GLN A 235 -26.10 -6.50 23.54
C GLN A 235 -26.89 -7.62 22.86
N GLN A 236 -26.27 -8.75 22.56
CA GLN A 236 -26.97 -9.95 22.10
C GLN A 236 -27.39 -10.75 23.31
N PRO A 237 -28.72 -11.00 23.49
CA PRO A 237 -29.26 -11.75 24.64
C PRO A 237 -28.85 -13.22 24.58
#